data_b0543237e0c558601ca6681695b9189c
#
_entry.id   b0543237e0c558601ca6681695b9189c
#
_cell.length_a   1.000
_cell.length_b   1.000
_cell.length_c   1.000
_cell.angle_alpha   90.00
_cell.angle_beta   90.00
_cell.angle_gamma   90.00
#
_symmetry.space_group_name_H-M   'P 1'
#
loop_
_entity.id
_entity.type
_entity.pdbx_description
1 polymer ?
#
loop_
_entity_poly.entity_id
_entity_poly.type
_entity_poly.pdbx_seq_one_letter_code
_entity_poly.pdbx_strand_id
1 'polypeptide(L)'
;MPERYRALQGFDDVLPEAQAYWDFVERTAERVAQRFGYWRIETPLLEETGVFRRTVGEGTDIVEHEMYSFDDRPDKEGHSDNITLRPEGTAGVVRAYLEHGMFKLAQPVKMYYICPIFRREKPQAGRFREHHQFGCEALGESDPA
;
A
#
# COMPACT_ATOMS: atom_id res chain seq x y z
N MET A 1 -12.03 0.29 37.67
CA MET A 1 -10.89 1.00 37.11
C MET A 1 -11.30 1.45 35.71
N PRO A 2 -10.92 2.65 35.22
CA PRO A 2 -11.21 3.03 33.85
C PRO A 2 -10.56 2.03 32.88
N GLU A 3 -11.32 1.63 31.90
CA GLU A 3 -10.85 0.74 30.84
C GLU A 3 -9.65 1.39 30.11
N ARG A 4 -8.51 0.71 30.06
CA ARG A 4 -7.31 1.22 29.40
C ARG A 4 -7.29 0.70 27.98
N TYR A 5 -7.52 1.56 27.01
CA TYR A 5 -7.33 1.24 25.60
C TYR A 5 -5.84 1.02 25.30
N ARG A 6 -5.56 0.12 24.37
CA ARG A 6 -4.22 -0.20 23.89
C ARG A 6 -4.29 -0.33 22.36
N ALA A 7 -3.15 -0.18 21.72
CA ALA A 7 -3.05 -0.50 20.29
C ALA A 7 -3.52 -1.94 20.02
N LEU A 8 -4.12 -2.17 18.87
CA LEU A 8 -4.54 -3.50 18.46
C LEU A 8 -3.32 -4.40 18.29
N GLN A 9 -3.49 -5.69 18.51
CA GLN A 9 -2.41 -6.65 18.32
C GLN A 9 -1.90 -6.63 16.87
N GLY A 10 -0.61 -6.40 16.69
CA GLY A 10 0.03 -6.29 15.39
C GLY A 10 0.04 -4.87 14.81
N PHE A 11 -0.33 -3.87 15.64
CA PHE A 11 -0.23 -2.44 15.33
C PHE A 11 0.59 -1.78 16.44
N ASP A 12 1.60 -1.02 16.04
CA ASP A 12 2.48 -0.33 16.98
C ASP A 12 2.52 1.18 16.72
N ASP A 13 2.63 1.94 17.80
CA ASP A 13 2.86 3.38 17.73
C ASP A 13 4.34 3.66 17.43
N VAL A 14 4.62 4.53 16.47
CA VAL A 14 5.97 5.06 16.26
C VAL A 14 6.14 6.29 17.14
N LEU A 15 6.74 6.10 18.30
CA LEU A 15 6.93 7.16 19.28
C LEU A 15 8.01 8.18 18.86
N PRO A 16 8.02 9.41 19.45
CA PRO A 16 8.95 10.48 19.06
C PRO A 16 10.43 10.08 19.09
N GLU A 17 10.83 9.24 20.04
CA GLU A 17 12.21 8.74 20.16
C GLU A 17 12.63 7.83 19.01
N ALA A 18 11.69 7.20 18.32
CA ALA A 18 11.95 6.37 17.15
C ALA A 18 11.95 7.16 15.83
N GLN A 19 11.42 8.39 15.82
CA GLN A 19 11.24 9.18 14.59
C GLN A 19 12.56 9.42 13.84
N ALA A 20 13.66 9.64 14.54
CA ALA A 20 14.95 9.87 13.90
C ALA A 20 15.42 8.69 13.03
N TYR A 21 15.08 7.46 13.42
CA TYR A 21 15.37 6.24 12.65
C TYR A 21 14.46 6.13 11.43
N TRP A 22 13.17 6.43 11.60
CA TRP A 22 12.20 6.46 10.50
C TRP A 22 12.59 7.49 9.45
N ASP A 23 12.86 8.72 9.85
CA ASP A 23 13.33 9.80 8.98
C ASP A 23 14.59 9.39 8.21
N PHE A 24 15.54 8.73 8.87
CA PHE A 24 16.77 8.28 8.22
C PHE A 24 16.48 7.25 7.12
N VAL A 25 15.63 6.25 7.40
CA VAL A 25 15.27 5.20 6.44
C VAL A 25 14.51 5.80 5.26
N GLU A 26 13.47 6.60 5.52
CA GLU A 26 12.64 7.20 4.48
C GLU A 26 13.45 8.12 3.56
N ARG A 27 14.23 9.05 4.13
CA ARG A 27 15.09 9.95 3.34
C ARG A 27 16.18 9.21 2.56
N THR A 28 16.63 8.07 3.07
CA THR A 28 17.62 7.24 2.37
C THR A 28 16.98 6.53 1.18
N ALA A 29 15.79 5.92 1.37
CA ALA A 29 15.03 5.29 0.32
C ALA A 29 14.65 6.29 -0.79
N GLU A 30 14.15 7.47 -0.41
CA GLU A 30 13.84 8.57 -1.33
C GLU A 30 15.04 8.97 -2.17
N ARG A 31 16.18 9.23 -1.52
CA ARG A 31 17.42 9.62 -2.21
C ARG A 31 17.88 8.58 -3.22
N VAL A 32 17.78 7.30 -2.84
CA VAL A 32 18.15 6.19 -3.73
C VAL A 32 17.20 6.15 -4.92
N ALA A 33 15.89 6.16 -4.69
CA ALA A 33 14.88 6.14 -5.75
C ALA A 33 15.09 7.30 -6.76
N GLN A 34 15.29 8.52 -6.27
CA GLN A 34 15.51 9.70 -7.11
C GLN A 34 16.79 9.59 -7.96
N ARG A 35 17.87 8.98 -7.44
CA ARG A 35 19.10 8.74 -8.22
C ARG A 35 18.89 7.82 -9.41
N PHE A 36 17.91 6.92 -9.34
CA PHE A 36 17.53 6.02 -10.44
C PHE A 36 16.38 6.58 -11.29
N GLY A 37 16.00 7.85 -11.08
CA GLY A 37 14.99 8.55 -11.88
C GLY A 37 13.55 8.19 -11.52
N TYR A 38 13.30 7.67 -10.31
CA TYR A 38 11.97 7.42 -9.81
C TYR A 38 11.34 8.66 -9.21
N TRP A 39 10.06 8.90 -9.49
CA TRP A 39 9.25 9.99 -8.94
C TRP A 39 8.33 9.47 -7.84
N ARG A 40 8.14 10.28 -6.80
CA ARG A 40 7.26 9.91 -5.71
C ARG A 40 5.81 9.88 -6.17
N ILE A 41 5.09 8.82 -5.80
CA ILE A 41 3.64 8.71 -5.94
C ILE A 41 3.04 8.37 -4.57
N GLU A 42 1.86 8.92 -4.30
CA GLU A 42 1.02 8.56 -3.16
C GLU A 42 -0.35 8.14 -3.69
N THR A 43 -0.78 6.95 -3.29
CA THR A 43 -2.10 6.41 -3.64
C THR A 43 -2.99 6.36 -2.41
N PRO A 44 -4.32 6.34 -2.54
CA PRO A 44 -5.22 6.19 -1.41
C PRO A 44 -4.93 4.95 -0.56
N LEU A 45 -5.28 5.04 0.74
CA LEU A 45 -5.22 3.89 1.66
C LEU A 45 -6.28 2.84 1.35
N LEU A 46 -7.44 3.31 0.86
CA LEU A 46 -8.60 2.51 0.50
C LEU A 46 -8.74 2.50 -1.01
N GLU A 47 -8.99 1.33 -1.56
CA GLU A 47 -9.31 1.11 -2.97
C GLU A 47 -10.48 0.14 -3.06
N GLU A 48 -11.15 0.07 -4.21
CA GLU A 48 -12.08 -1.02 -4.51
C GLU A 48 -11.35 -2.37 -4.37
N THR A 49 -11.98 -3.33 -3.71
CA THR A 49 -11.39 -4.66 -3.48
C THR A 49 -10.95 -5.33 -4.77
N GLY A 50 -11.67 -5.06 -5.88
CA GLY A 50 -11.35 -5.58 -7.21
C GLY A 50 -9.97 -5.19 -7.72
N VAL A 51 -9.44 -4.03 -7.32
CA VAL A 51 -8.09 -3.57 -7.69
C VAL A 51 -7.04 -4.56 -7.18
N PHE A 52 -7.16 -4.98 -5.92
CA PHE A 52 -6.21 -5.93 -5.32
C PHE A 52 -6.40 -7.36 -5.85
N ARG A 53 -7.63 -7.83 -5.99
CA ARG A 53 -7.91 -9.17 -6.55
C ARG A 53 -7.29 -9.34 -7.93
N ARG A 54 -7.42 -8.31 -8.78
CA ARG A 54 -6.89 -8.34 -10.14
C ARG A 54 -5.36 -8.28 -10.21
N THR A 55 -4.72 -7.54 -9.32
CA THR A 55 -3.27 -7.29 -9.37
C THR A 55 -2.48 -8.34 -8.59
N VAL A 56 -2.94 -8.71 -7.40
CA VAL A 56 -2.27 -9.70 -6.55
C VAL A 56 -2.55 -11.13 -7.04
N GLY A 57 -3.73 -11.35 -7.65
CA GLY A 57 -4.18 -12.63 -8.19
C GLY A 57 -5.14 -13.35 -7.24
N GLU A 58 -6.24 -13.81 -7.81
CA GLU A 58 -7.19 -14.68 -7.11
C GLU A 58 -6.49 -15.98 -6.69
N GLY A 59 -6.79 -16.48 -5.48
CA GLY A 59 -6.19 -17.70 -4.94
C GLY A 59 -4.87 -17.50 -4.20
N THR A 60 -4.43 -16.26 -4.00
CA THR A 60 -3.29 -15.98 -3.09
C THR A 60 -3.78 -15.84 -1.65
N ASP A 61 -2.95 -16.25 -0.68
CA ASP A 61 -3.26 -16.11 0.76
C ASP A 61 -3.63 -14.67 1.13
N ILE A 62 -2.99 -13.70 0.49
CA ILE A 62 -3.26 -12.27 0.70
C ILE A 62 -4.73 -11.95 0.36
N VAL A 63 -5.18 -12.36 -0.83
CA VAL A 63 -6.54 -12.07 -1.32
C VAL A 63 -7.60 -12.86 -0.55
N GLU A 64 -7.32 -14.10 -0.21
CA GLU A 64 -8.31 -14.98 0.42
C GLU A 64 -8.45 -14.76 1.94
N HIS A 65 -7.35 -14.41 2.62
CA HIS A 65 -7.31 -14.47 4.09
C HIS A 65 -6.75 -13.21 4.78
N GLU A 66 -5.95 -12.40 4.10
CA GLU A 66 -5.18 -11.35 4.77
C GLU A 66 -5.69 -9.92 4.53
N MET A 67 -6.62 -9.71 3.60
CA MET A 67 -7.16 -8.38 3.36
C MET A 67 -8.12 -7.92 4.45
N TYR A 68 -8.05 -6.63 4.80
CA TYR A 68 -9.07 -5.92 5.57
C TYR A 68 -10.09 -5.32 4.61
N SER A 69 -11.12 -6.09 4.27
CA SER A 69 -12.19 -5.67 3.36
C SER A 69 -13.49 -5.49 4.10
N PHE A 70 -14.27 -4.50 3.70
CA PHE A 70 -15.59 -4.19 4.28
C PHE A 70 -16.42 -3.44 3.23
N ASP A 71 -17.74 -3.46 3.41
CA ASP A 71 -18.64 -2.73 2.54
C ASP A 71 -18.68 -1.25 2.97
N ASP A 72 -18.60 -0.36 2.00
CA ASP A 72 -18.76 1.07 2.23
C ASP A 72 -20.23 1.40 2.52
N ARG A 73 -20.48 2.65 2.92
CA ARG A 73 -21.85 3.09 3.15
C ARG A 73 -22.66 3.04 1.84
N PRO A 74 -23.83 2.41 1.84
CA PRO A 74 -24.69 2.38 0.65
C PRO A 74 -24.99 3.78 0.10
N ASP A 75 -25.00 3.89 -1.22
CA ASP A 75 -25.49 5.07 -1.91
C ASP A 75 -27.02 5.24 -1.75
N LYS A 76 -27.59 6.26 -2.41
CA LYS A 76 -29.03 6.54 -2.33
C LYS A 76 -29.89 5.46 -2.97
N GLU A 77 -29.32 4.65 -3.84
CA GLU A 77 -29.96 3.51 -4.54
C GLU A 77 -29.77 2.19 -3.81
N GLY A 78 -29.02 2.19 -2.69
CA GLY A 78 -28.76 1.02 -1.86
C GLY A 78 -27.58 0.15 -2.33
N HIS A 79 -26.78 0.64 -3.28
CA HIS A 79 -25.55 -0.04 -3.70
C HIS A 79 -24.41 0.29 -2.75
N SER A 80 -23.61 -0.71 -2.43
CA SER A 80 -22.43 -0.59 -1.57
C SER A 80 -21.21 -1.18 -2.26
N ASP A 81 -20.14 -0.39 -2.34
CA ASP A 81 -18.87 -0.87 -2.86
C ASP A 81 -18.12 -1.67 -1.78
N ASN A 82 -17.51 -2.76 -2.18
CA ASN A 82 -16.59 -3.49 -1.31
C ASN A 82 -15.20 -2.87 -1.44
N ILE A 83 -14.73 -2.29 -0.34
CA ILE A 83 -13.46 -1.57 -0.25
C ILE A 83 -12.47 -2.29 0.66
N THR A 84 -11.19 -2.07 0.41
CA THR A 84 -10.10 -2.77 1.10
C THR A 84 -9.01 -1.79 1.51
N LEU A 85 -8.52 -1.91 2.76
CA LEU A 85 -7.25 -1.31 3.15
C LEU A 85 -6.12 -1.98 2.37
N ARG A 86 -5.28 -1.21 1.71
CA ARG A 86 -4.23 -1.72 0.83
C ARG A 86 -3.33 -2.75 1.52
N PRO A 87 -3.26 -4.00 1.02
CA PRO A 87 -2.36 -5.03 1.53
C PRO A 87 -0.95 -4.93 0.92
N GLU A 88 -0.77 -4.09 -0.10
CA GLU A 88 0.48 -3.79 -0.81
C GLU A 88 0.31 -2.49 -1.62
N GLY A 89 1.40 -1.91 -2.12
CA GLY A 89 1.36 -0.62 -2.81
C GLY A 89 1.25 -0.68 -4.33
N THR A 90 1.72 -1.75 -4.96
CA THR A 90 1.83 -1.88 -6.43
C THR A 90 0.49 -1.72 -7.13
N ALA A 91 -0.58 -2.35 -6.61
CA ALA A 91 -1.91 -2.31 -7.23
C ALA A 91 -2.46 -0.89 -7.38
N GLY A 92 -2.33 -0.07 -6.33
CA GLY A 92 -2.73 1.34 -6.37
C GLY A 92 -1.93 2.14 -7.39
N VAL A 93 -0.63 1.87 -7.52
CA VAL A 93 0.24 2.54 -8.51
C VAL A 93 -0.17 2.14 -9.93
N VAL A 94 -0.43 0.85 -10.19
CA VAL A 94 -0.89 0.36 -11.50
C VAL A 94 -2.26 0.95 -11.86
N ARG A 95 -3.20 0.99 -10.91
CA ARG A 95 -4.51 1.65 -11.10
C ARG A 95 -4.32 3.11 -11.47
N ALA A 96 -3.50 3.86 -10.72
CA ALA A 96 -3.23 5.28 -11.00
C ALA A 96 -2.58 5.49 -12.37
N TYR A 97 -1.61 4.63 -12.75
CA TYR A 97 -0.97 4.67 -14.07
C TYR A 97 -2.00 4.54 -15.21
N LEU A 98 -2.95 3.62 -15.08
CA LEU A 98 -3.99 3.40 -16.07
C LEU A 98 -5.03 4.52 -16.07
N GLU A 99 -5.57 4.90 -14.90
CA GLU A 99 -6.62 5.90 -14.73
C GLU A 99 -6.19 7.28 -15.26
N HIS A 100 -4.96 7.69 -14.93
CA HIS A 100 -4.43 8.99 -15.37
C HIS A 100 -3.76 8.95 -16.76
N GLY A 101 -3.84 7.83 -17.47
CA GLY A 101 -3.32 7.69 -18.84
C GLY A 101 -1.80 7.86 -18.94
N MET A 102 -1.07 7.49 -17.89
CA MET A 102 0.40 7.65 -17.86
C MET A 102 1.12 6.79 -18.89
N PHE A 103 0.46 5.76 -19.45
CA PHE A 103 0.95 4.98 -20.59
C PHE A 103 1.15 5.81 -21.86
N LYS A 104 0.63 7.05 -21.92
CA LYS A 104 0.85 8.01 -23.01
C LYS A 104 2.11 8.85 -22.83
N LEU A 105 2.72 8.81 -21.65
CA LEU A 105 3.97 9.52 -21.35
C LEU A 105 5.17 8.78 -21.96
N ALA A 106 6.34 9.40 -21.92
CA ALA A 106 7.59 8.72 -22.25
C ALA A 106 7.80 7.53 -21.30
N GLN A 107 8.05 6.36 -21.86
CA GLN A 107 8.23 5.12 -21.12
C GLN A 107 9.71 4.80 -20.90
N PRO A 108 10.08 4.06 -19.83
CA PRO A 108 9.21 3.63 -18.73
C PRO A 108 8.85 4.78 -17.79
N VAL A 109 7.63 4.76 -17.25
CA VAL A 109 7.27 5.64 -16.14
C VAL A 109 7.74 4.99 -14.84
N LYS A 110 8.66 5.66 -14.15
CA LYS A 110 9.31 5.17 -12.93
C LYS A 110 8.74 5.90 -11.72
N MET A 111 8.10 5.16 -10.81
CA MET A 111 7.48 5.70 -9.61
C MET A 111 7.94 4.93 -8.37
N TYR A 112 8.12 5.63 -7.24
CA TYR A 112 8.36 5.01 -5.96
C TYR A 112 7.33 5.49 -4.94
N TYR A 113 7.09 4.66 -3.94
CA TYR A 113 6.21 4.98 -2.82
C TYR A 113 6.83 4.52 -1.50
N ILE A 114 6.44 5.19 -0.42
CA ILE A 114 6.65 4.75 0.96
C ILE A 114 5.29 4.89 1.63
N CYS A 115 4.71 3.78 2.03
CA CYS A 115 3.35 3.80 2.53
C CYS A 115 3.06 2.69 3.55
N PRO A 116 2.15 2.92 4.51
CA PRO A 116 1.65 1.85 5.35
C PRO A 116 0.80 0.88 4.54
N ILE A 117 0.95 -0.41 4.81
CA ILE A 117 0.14 -1.50 4.27
C ILE A 117 -0.44 -2.34 5.41
N PHE A 118 -1.55 -3.04 5.14
CA PHE A 118 -2.38 -3.68 6.16
C PHE A 118 -2.68 -5.12 5.78
N ARG A 119 -2.28 -6.08 6.64
CA ARG A 119 -2.54 -7.51 6.44
C ARG A 119 -3.02 -8.16 7.72
N ARG A 120 -4.09 -8.96 7.64
CA ARG A 120 -4.65 -9.72 8.77
C ARG A 120 -3.81 -10.95 9.14
N GLU A 121 -2.52 -10.84 9.05
CA GLU A 121 -1.62 -11.92 9.43
C GLU A 121 -1.73 -12.26 10.93
N LYS A 122 -1.34 -13.49 11.29
CA LYS A 122 -1.12 -13.82 12.70
C LYS A 122 0.12 -13.09 13.18
N PRO A 123 -0.02 -12.18 14.16
CA PRO A 123 1.12 -11.42 14.66
C PRO A 123 2.16 -12.34 15.27
N GLN A 124 3.41 -12.15 14.89
CA GLN A 124 4.57 -12.81 15.49
C GLN A 124 5.77 -11.85 15.43
N ALA A 125 6.89 -12.22 16.03
CA ALA A 125 8.09 -11.38 16.02
C ALA A 125 8.49 -11.02 14.58
N GLY A 126 8.53 -9.71 14.27
CA GLY A 126 8.84 -9.19 12.95
C GLY A 126 7.71 -9.26 11.92
N ARG A 127 6.50 -9.72 12.29
CA ARG A 127 5.29 -9.70 11.45
C ARG A 127 4.21 -8.87 12.10
N PHE A 128 3.99 -7.69 11.56
CA PHE A 128 2.97 -6.76 11.99
C PHE A 128 1.79 -6.78 11.02
N ARG A 129 0.62 -6.38 11.53
CA ARG A 129 -0.60 -6.18 10.71
C ARG A 129 -0.60 -4.86 9.96
N GLU A 130 0.14 -3.90 10.48
CA GLU A 130 0.49 -2.66 9.80
C GLU A 130 2.01 -2.55 9.71
N HIS A 131 2.55 -2.32 8.52
CA HIS A 131 3.97 -2.04 8.32
C HIS A 131 4.16 -1.15 7.10
N HIS A 132 5.28 -0.45 7.03
CA HIS A 132 5.59 0.42 5.91
C HIS A 132 6.30 -0.35 4.81
N GLN A 133 5.85 -0.13 3.57
CA GLN A 133 6.45 -0.68 2.38
C GLN A 133 7.12 0.45 1.58
N PHE A 134 8.38 0.27 1.23
CA PHE A 134 9.04 1.01 0.17
C PHE A 134 8.98 0.16 -1.10
N GLY A 135 8.47 0.74 -2.18
CA GLY A 135 8.38 0.07 -3.47
C GLY A 135 8.78 0.98 -4.62
N CYS A 136 9.29 0.37 -5.69
CA CYS A 136 9.65 1.03 -6.93
C CYS A 136 9.01 0.29 -8.10
N GLU A 137 8.25 1.01 -8.93
CA GLU A 137 7.54 0.47 -10.08
C GLU A 137 8.07 1.13 -11.36
N ALA A 138 8.52 0.33 -12.31
CA ALA A 138 8.88 0.76 -13.67
C ALA A 138 7.84 0.20 -14.64
N LEU A 139 6.92 1.04 -15.09
CA LEU A 139 5.78 0.64 -15.91
C LEU A 139 5.98 1.05 -17.36
N GLY A 140 5.56 0.18 -18.30
CA GLY A 140 5.65 0.42 -19.73
C GLY A 140 6.94 -0.06 -20.38
N GLU A 141 7.73 -0.89 -19.68
CA GLU A 141 8.92 -1.56 -20.23
C GLU A 141 8.69 -3.07 -20.27
N SER A 142 9.10 -3.70 -21.35
CA SER A 142 8.97 -5.16 -21.54
C SER A 142 10.24 -5.92 -21.16
N ASP A 143 11.36 -5.22 -21.06
CA ASP A 143 12.65 -5.82 -20.71
C ASP A 143 12.88 -5.69 -19.18
N PRO A 144 13.26 -6.78 -18.49
CA PRO A 144 13.58 -6.77 -17.05
C PRO A 144 14.97 -6.20 -16.73
N ALA A 145 15.47 -5.28 -17.52
CA ALA A 145 16.82 -4.70 -17.39
C ALA A 145 17.15 -4.09 -16.04
#